data_a139126adbccf21f90eb6c7b1c7a69f1
#
_entry.id   a139126adbccf21f90eb6c7b1c7a69f1
#
_cell.length_a   1.000
_cell.length_b   1.000
_cell.length_c   1.000
_cell.angle_alpha   90.00
_cell.angle_beta   90.00
_cell.angle_gamma   90.00
#
_symmetry.space_group_name_H-M   'P 1'
#
loop_
_entity.id
_entity.type
_entity.pdbx_description
1 polymer ?
#
loop_
_entity_poly.entity_id
_entity_poly.type
_entity_poly.pdbx_seq_one_letter_code
_entity_poly.pdbx_strand_id
1 'polypeptide(L)'
;MYKVKLFVMTNLFMFGIIFSQDGWEHQWWGTPNFWAVSASSDSIAWYAGDGTLIRVTPSYKYWYQVGGDDNEFLFYTSIFTPKGSLGQTCFVTDEWGSIYKTNDFGENWDEKYHYEPGGWFINGIYFWDEYEGIAIGDPVNSDLSKCYIVKTNDGGESWNVVNDVPILDQSSGIMNWFDVYNDNMWYPIFTNDSTQNNIILFSDNRGESFQSIQVPQDFKQQYFTSTWSDENNGFISNGEGLTSFTTNGGIDWSSPFQNEEFQIRYAKCAKQTQILYARHNNEIIRSDDWGANWYSQGTPSNASIWLFDVLDENVVWAAGNNQLILKTTSGGSMLSNINDSPGAIIPREITLEQNYPNPFNPITKIKFSLEQAGLVNISIYNVMGQEVKKVVNNRRLNAGFHTKVWDATDNQGREVPTGNYFYSIEAGDFRQTKKMILLK
;
A
#
# COMPACT_ATOMS: atom_id res chain seq x y z
N MET A 1 17.36 20.06 22.22
CA MET A 1 16.33 20.87 21.55
C MET A 1 16.96 21.42 20.28
N TYR A 2 16.70 20.79 19.14
CA TYR A 2 17.22 21.23 17.85
C TYR A 2 16.48 22.48 17.39
N LYS A 3 17.19 23.46 16.83
CA LYS A 3 16.57 24.66 16.27
C LYS A 3 15.82 24.28 15.01
N VAL A 4 14.49 24.36 15.04
CA VAL A 4 13.64 24.16 13.88
C VAL A 4 13.59 25.46 13.08
N LYS A 5 13.95 25.42 11.80
CA LYS A 5 13.66 26.52 10.87
C LYS A 5 12.27 26.27 10.29
N LEU A 6 11.27 26.96 10.85
CA LEU A 6 9.90 26.91 10.32
C LEU A 6 9.75 27.92 9.18
N PHE A 7 9.44 27.44 7.99
CA PHE A 7 9.00 28.28 6.87
C PHE A 7 7.51 28.06 6.63
N VAL A 8 6.69 29.08 6.88
CA VAL A 8 5.28 29.06 6.53
C VAL A 8 5.12 29.70 5.16
N MET A 9 4.83 28.92 4.14
CA MET A 9 4.36 29.49 2.87
C MET A 9 2.85 29.66 2.93
N THR A 10 2.40 30.89 3.11
CA THR A 10 1.02 31.26 2.86
C THR A 10 0.76 31.24 1.35
N ASN A 11 -0.44 30.86 0.92
CA ASN A 11 -0.89 30.80 -0.47
C ASN A 11 -0.90 32.17 -1.21
N LEU A 12 0.14 32.98 -1.06
CA LEU A 12 0.18 34.34 -1.63
C LEU A 12 0.98 34.44 -2.93
N PHE A 13 1.29 33.34 -3.61
CA PHE A 13 1.71 33.40 -5.00
C PHE A 13 0.74 32.61 -5.88
N MET A 14 -0.08 33.40 -6.58
CA MET A 14 -0.93 32.99 -7.68
C MET A 14 -0.19 32.08 -8.66
N PHE A 15 -0.94 31.12 -9.18
CA PHE A 15 -0.71 30.09 -10.18
C PHE A 15 -0.31 28.71 -9.62
N GLY A 16 -1.04 28.23 -8.61
CA GLY A 16 -1.30 26.80 -8.54
C GLY A 16 -2.67 26.54 -9.13
N ILE A 17 -2.79 26.43 -10.43
CA ILE A 17 -3.99 25.84 -11.02
C ILE A 17 -4.02 24.40 -10.48
N ILE A 18 -5.02 24.12 -9.65
CA ILE A 18 -5.35 22.77 -9.23
C ILE A 18 -5.83 22.07 -10.49
N PHE A 19 -4.94 21.38 -11.19
CA PHE A 19 -5.34 20.42 -12.19
C PHE A 19 -5.73 19.16 -11.44
N SER A 20 -7.01 19.01 -11.13
CA SER A 20 -7.59 17.71 -10.88
C SER A 20 -7.61 16.99 -12.22
N GLN A 21 -6.58 16.18 -12.48
CA GLN A 21 -6.57 15.31 -13.62
C GLN A 21 -6.86 13.91 -13.08
N ASP A 22 -7.97 13.33 -13.56
CA ASP A 22 -8.34 11.93 -13.34
C ASP A 22 -8.42 11.48 -11.86
N GLY A 23 -8.96 12.35 -10.99
CA GLY A 23 -9.19 12.03 -9.58
C GLY A 23 -7.96 12.18 -8.67
N TRP A 24 -6.83 12.70 -9.20
CA TRP A 24 -5.65 13.04 -8.41
C TRP A 24 -5.49 14.55 -8.31
N GLU A 25 -5.34 15.03 -7.09
CA GLU A 25 -5.04 16.43 -6.79
C GLU A 25 -3.53 16.60 -6.66
N HIS A 26 -2.94 17.46 -7.48
CA HIS A 26 -1.56 17.89 -7.35
C HIS A 26 -1.44 18.87 -6.19
N GLN A 27 -0.68 18.50 -5.19
CA GLN A 27 -0.52 19.30 -3.98
C GLN A 27 0.71 20.23 -4.05
N TRP A 28 1.78 19.81 -4.73
CA TRP A 28 3.01 20.62 -4.80
C TRP A 28 3.98 20.16 -5.91
N TRP A 29 4.86 21.08 -6.31
CA TRP A 29 5.95 20.89 -7.27
C TRP A 29 7.20 21.68 -6.86
N GLY A 30 8.43 21.08 -6.84
CA GLY A 30 9.69 21.74 -6.47
C GLY A 30 10.86 20.76 -6.31
N THR A 31 11.88 21.17 -5.56
CA THR A 31 13.02 20.34 -5.10
C THR A 31 13.09 20.43 -3.57
N PRO A 32 13.42 19.42 -2.79
CA PRO A 32 14.08 18.13 -3.02
C PRO A 32 13.13 16.96 -3.36
N ASN A 33 13.67 15.72 -3.39
CA ASN A 33 12.90 14.49 -3.55
C ASN A 33 12.35 13.99 -2.22
N PHE A 34 11.18 13.33 -2.27
CA PHE A 34 10.61 12.65 -1.12
C PHE A 34 10.79 11.14 -1.21
N TRP A 35 11.21 10.56 -0.09
CA TRP A 35 11.50 9.13 0.06
C TRP A 35 10.56 8.44 1.06
N ALA A 36 9.73 9.21 1.75
CA ALA A 36 8.75 8.70 2.68
C ALA A 36 7.49 9.59 2.73
N VAL A 37 6.34 8.95 2.91
CA VAL A 37 5.06 9.60 3.15
C VAL A 37 4.28 8.82 4.20
N SER A 38 3.63 9.54 5.11
CA SER A 38 2.71 8.96 6.07
C SER A 38 1.51 9.87 6.26
N ALA A 39 0.33 9.32 6.03
CA ALA A 39 -0.92 10.06 6.12
C ALA A 39 -1.62 9.79 7.46
N SER A 40 -2.01 10.84 8.17
CA SER A 40 -2.83 10.70 9.37
C SER A 40 -4.33 10.73 9.06
N SER A 41 -4.71 11.29 7.91
CA SER A 41 -6.10 11.39 7.44
C SER A 41 -6.18 11.64 5.93
N ASP A 42 -7.39 11.75 5.40
CA ASP A 42 -7.65 12.18 4.02
C ASP A 42 -7.20 13.63 3.72
N SER A 43 -6.91 14.41 4.72
CA SER A 43 -6.57 15.83 4.58
C SER A 43 -5.21 16.21 5.13
N ILE A 44 -4.55 15.33 5.87
CA ILE A 44 -3.25 15.61 6.51
C ILE A 44 -2.27 14.48 6.27
N ALA A 45 -1.10 14.84 5.76
CA ALA A 45 0.01 13.92 5.57
C ALA A 45 1.36 14.60 5.84
N TRP A 46 2.35 13.79 6.24
CA TRP A 46 3.74 14.17 6.37
C TRP A 46 4.57 13.51 5.27
N TYR A 47 5.56 14.24 4.80
CA TYR A 47 6.53 13.81 3.78
C TYR A 47 7.94 14.05 4.28
N ALA A 48 8.83 13.13 3.98
CA ALA A 48 10.24 13.21 4.31
C ALA A 48 11.12 12.89 3.10
N GLY A 49 12.25 13.56 3.01
CA GLY A 49 13.17 13.37 1.88
C GLY A 49 14.50 14.08 2.08
N ASP A 50 15.11 14.52 0.98
CA ASP A 50 16.43 15.15 0.95
C ASP A 50 16.43 16.44 1.80
N GLY A 51 16.86 16.35 3.06
CA GLY A 51 17.01 17.47 3.98
C GLY A 51 15.72 18.20 4.35
N THR A 52 14.55 17.64 4.05
CA THR A 52 13.28 18.37 4.18
C THR A 52 12.16 17.48 4.69
N LEU A 53 11.39 18.02 5.63
CA LEU A 53 10.11 17.48 6.07
C LEU A 53 9.00 18.45 5.66
N ILE A 54 7.88 17.93 5.22
CA ILE A 54 6.69 18.72 4.91
C ILE A 54 5.47 18.14 5.59
N ARG A 55 4.71 18.97 6.27
CA ARG A 55 3.35 18.67 6.70
C ARG A 55 2.36 19.36 5.76
N VAL A 56 1.50 18.59 5.15
CA VAL A 56 0.41 19.07 4.30
C VAL A 56 -0.89 19.07 5.10
N THR A 57 -1.62 20.17 5.03
CA THR A 57 -2.95 20.34 5.60
C THR A 57 -3.88 20.93 4.52
N PRO A 58 -5.21 20.97 4.71
CA PRO A 58 -6.13 21.54 3.72
C PRO A 58 -5.83 22.98 3.34
N SER A 59 -5.28 23.77 4.28
CA SER A 59 -5.08 25.22 4.09
C SER A 59 -3.63 25.61 3.91
N TYR A 60 -2.67 24.81 4.41
CA TYR A 60 -1.27 25.20 4.48
C TYR A 60 -0.34 24.01 4.27
N LYS A 61 0.91 24.33 3.85
CA LYS A 61 2.06 23.43 3.83
C LYS A 61 3.12 24.01 4.73
N TYR A 62 3.62 23.19 5.63
CA TYR A 62 4.63 23.57 6.61
C TYR A 62 5.91 22.82 6.31
N TRP A 63 7.03 23.53 6.30
CA TRP A 63 8.34 23.01 5.98
C TRP A 63 9.19 22.97 7.23
N TYR A 64 9.90 21.87 7.41
CA TYR A 64 10.75 21.67 8.57
C TYR A 64 12.09 21.09 8.14
N GLN A 65 13.12 21.39 8.93
CA GLN A 65 14.41 20.71 8.90
C GLN A 65 14.77 20.35 10.32
N VAL A 66 15.13 19.10 10.58
CA VAL A 66 15.36 18.54 11.92
C VAL A 66 16.68 17.80 11.93
N GLY A 67 17.46 17.97 13.01
CA GLY A 67 18.79 17.37 13.12
C GLY A 67 19.84 18.02 12.19
N GLY A 68 21.06 17.53 12.27
CA GLY A 68 22.20 18.07 11.53
C GLY A 68 22.68 19.45 12.01
N ASP A 69 23.90 19.80 11.69
CA ASP A 69 24.40 21.15 11.80
C ASP A 69 23.91 22.01 10.63
N ASP A 70 23.97 23.33 10.75
CA ASP A 70 23.43 24.31 9.77
C ASP A 70 23.87 24.11 8.30
N ASN A 71 24.80 23.19 8.01
CA ASN A 71 25.35 22.89 6.69
C ASN A 71 25.27 21.40 6.30
N GLU A 72 24.68 20.51 7.12
CA GLU A 72 24.54 19.11 6.78
C GLU A 72 23.13 18.82 6.27
N PHE A 73 23.06 18.27 5.04
CA PHE A 73 21.82 17.71 4.49
C PHE A 73 21.65 16.32 5.10
N LEU A 74 20.65 16.16 5.96
CA LEU A 74 20.24 14.84 6.43
C LEU A 74 19.32 14.18 5.39
N PHE A 75 19.59 12.94 5.10
CA PHE A 75 18.69 12.11 4.29
C PHE A 75 17.68 11.43 5.22
N TYR A 76 16.41 11.86 5.16
CA TYR A 76 15.35 11.22 5.94
C TYR A 76 14.84 9.97 5.22
N THR A 77 14.89 8.85 5.93
CA THR A 77 14.65 7.52 5.35
C THR A 77 13.23 7.02 5.54
N SER A 78 12.60 7.34 6.66
CA SER A 78 11.22 6.95 6.95
C SER A 78 10.49 7.98 7.78
N ILE A 79 9.17 7.96 7.73
CA ILE A 79 8.29 8.86 8.49
C ILE A 79 7.03 8.11 8.91
N PHE A 80 6.53 8.42 10.10
CA PHE A 80 5.27 7.86 10.60
C PHE A 80 4.49 8.91 11.38
N THR A 81 3.20 9.01 11.09
CA THR A 81 2.23 9.80 11.87
C THR A 81 1.04 8.93 12.24
N PRO A 82 0.64 8.87 13.52
CA PRO A 82 -0.51 8.07 13.94
C PRO A 82 -1.79 8.53 13.24
N LYS A 83 -2.61 7.57 12.80
CA LYS A 83 -3.93 7.86 12.23
C LYS A 83 -4.79 8.58 13.27
N GLY A 84 -5.45 9.65 12.84
CA GLY A 84 -6.31 10.47 13.73
C GLY A 84 -5.55 11.47 14.63
N SER A 85 -4.23 11.51 14.63
CA SER A 85 -3.45 12.52 15.38
C SER A 85 -3.51 13.92 14.77
N LEU A 86 -4.16 14.08 13.63
CA LEU A 86 -4.18 15.32 12.83
C LEU A 86 -2.77 15.83 12.49
N GLY A 87 -1.78 14.94 12.49
CA GLY A 87 -0.39 15.26 12.24
C GLY A 87 0.31 15.98 13.41
N GLN A 88 -0.27 15.98 14.61
CA GLN A 88 0.34 16.55 15.81
C GLN A 88 1.58 15.76 16.21
N THR A 89 1.47 14.45 16.27
CA THR A 89 2.60 13.56 16.54
C THR A 89 3.16 13.03 15.22
N CYS A 90 4.47 13.10 15.11
CA CYS A 90 5.19 12.55 13.97
C CYS A 90 6.56 12.04 14.42
N PHE A 91 6.98 10.93 13.81
CA PHE A 91 8.31 10.38 13.95
C PHE A 91 9.02 10.42 12.60
N VAL A 92 10.29 10.73 12.59
CA VAL A 92 11.12 10.67 11.38
C VAL A 92 12.46 10.03 11.70
N THR A 93 13.00 9.31 10.75
CA THR A 93 14.31 8.64 10.86
C THR A 93 15.26 9.14 9.79
N ASP A 94 16.55 9.02 10.05
CA ASP A 94 17.60 9.40 9.10
C ASP A 94 18.53 8.22 8.73
N GLU A 95 19.45 8.49 7.81
CA GLU A 95 20.44 7.50 7.33
C GLU A 95 21.56 7.18 8.34
N TRP A 96 21.66 7.95 9.43
CA TRP A 96 22.69 7.79 10.45
C TRP A 96 22.21 6.99 11.65
N GLY A 97 20.91 6.67 11.72
CA GLY A 97 20.31 5.87 12.77
C GLY A 97 19.68 6.69 13.89
N SER A 98 19.28 7.92 13.60
CA SER A 98 18.53 8.72 14.55
C SER A 98 17.02 8.56 14.33
N ILE A 99 16.27 8.68 15.44
CA ILE A 99 14.82 8.76 15.48
C ILE A 99 14.44 10.07 16.17
N TYR A 100 13.76 10.94 15.44
CA TYR A 100 13.24 12.21 15.95
C TYR A 100 11.73 12.13 16.13
N LYS A 101 11.21 12.82 17.15
CA LYS A 101 9.79 12.90 17.49
C LYS A 101 9.35 14.34 17.66
N THR A 102 8.18 14.66 17.15
CA THR A 102 7.40 15.85 17.50
C THR A 102 6.06 15.46 18.12
N ASN A 103 5.54 16.30 19.01
CA ASN A 103 4.19 16.19 19.59
C ASN A 103 3.39 17.51 19.45
N ASP A 104 3.91 18.46 18.68
CA ASP A 104 3.36 19.81 18.54
C ASP A 104 3.32 20.28 17.09
N PHE A 105 2.94 19.38 16.19
CA PHE A 105 2.80 19.67 14.76
C PHE A 105 4.14 20.04 14.07
N GLY A 106 5.28 19.67 14.64
CA GLY A 106 6.61 19.93 14.11
C GLY A 106 7.23 21.25 14.54
N GLU A 107 6.62 21.97 15.50
CA GLU A 107 7.22 23.20 16.03
C GLU A 107 8.50 22.90 16.83
N ASN A 108 8.52 21.78 17.55
CA ASN A 108 9.70 21.27 18.23
C ASN A 108 9.91 19.79 17.89
N TRP A 109 11.18 19.40 17.79
CA TRP A 109 11.60 18.04 17.58
C TRP A 109 12.65 17.64 18.59
N ASP A 110 12.51 16.44 19.14
CA ASP A 110 13.48 15.83 20.05
C ASP A 110 14.05 14.59 19.40
N GLU A 111 15.37 14.42 19.45
CA GLU A 111 16.00 13.13 19.14
C GLU A 111 15.74 12.18 20.30
N LYS A 112 15.10 11.06 20.01
CA LYS A 112 14.71 10.05 20.99
C LYS A 112 15.58 8.81 20.96
N TYR A 113 16.30 8.63 19.88
CA TYR A 113 17.23 7.52 19.70
C TYR A 113 18.32 7.90 18.71
N HIS A 114 19.53 7.44 18.98
CA HIS A 114 20.63 7.47 18.04
C HIS A 114 21.42 6.18 18.18
N TYR A 115 21.70 5.53 17.05
CA TYR A 115 22.57 4.37 17.03
C TYR A 115 24.03 4.78 17.13
N GLU A 116 24.66 4.52 18.28
CA GLU A 116 26.09 4.69 18.44
C GLU A 116 26.82 3.38 18.07
N PRO A 117 27.73 3.39 17.13
CA PRO A 117 28.60 4.47 16.63
C PRO A 117 28.11 5.21 15.38
N GLY A 118 26.83 5.15 15.01
CA GLY A 118 26.30 5.68 13.77
C GLY A 118 26.38 4.68 12.60
N GLY A 119 25.75 5.06 11.48
CA GLY A 119 25.75 4.24 10.26
C GLY A 119 24.71 3.12 10.25
N TRP A 120 23.63 3.25 11.00
CA TRP A 120 22.45 2.40 10.87
C TRP A 120 21.46 3.04 9.91
N PHE A 121 21.23 2.42 8.77
CA PHE A 121 20.23 2.86 7.82
C PHE A 121 18.86 2.32 8.24
N ILE A 122 17.99 3.21 8.75
CA ILE A 122 16.64 2.85 9.20
C ILE A 122 15.70 2.82 7.99
N ASN A 123 15.20 1.64 7.64
CA ASN A 123 14.32 1.44 6.49
C ASN A 123 12.84 1.73 6.80
N GLY A 124 12.43 1.66 8.05
CA GLY A 124 11.05 1.87 8.42
C GLY A 124 10.82 2.15 9.89
N ILE A 125 9.76 2.91 10.17
CA ILE A 125 9.25 3.18 11.52
C ILE A 125 7.74 3.04 11.51
N TYR A 126 7.17 2.43 12.55
CA TYR A 126 5.73 2.22 12.69
C TYR A 126 5.32 2.20 14.16
N PHE A 127 4.09 2.63 14.46
CA PHE A 127 3.47 2.50 15.77
C PHE A 127 2.11 1.84 15.64
N TRP A 128 1.85 0.84 16.48
CA TRP A 128 0.55 0.16 16.58
C TRP A 128 -0.47 0.99 17.34
N ASP A 129 0.00 1.73 18.33
CA ASP A 129 -0.78 2.62 19.18
C ASP A 129 0.10 3.80 19.68
N GLU A 130 -0.36 4.53 20.68
CA GLU A 130 0.38 5.68 21.22
C GLU A 130 1.62 5.30 22.04
N TYR A 131 1.79 4.01 22.41
CA TYR A 131 2.90 3.52 23.24
C TYR A 131 3.85 2.61 22.49
N GLU A 132 3.32 1.67 21.73
CA GLU A 132 4.10 0.61 21.10
C GLU A 132 4.52 0.95 19.67
N GLY A 133 5.82 0.99 19.44
CA GLY A 133 6.39 1.27 18.14
C GLY A 133 7.66 0.47 17.86
N ILE A 134 8.03 0.41 16.60
CA ILE A 134 9.19 -0.30 16.08
C ILE A 134 9.92 0.52 15.02
N ALA A 135 11.25 0.45 15.02
CA ALA A 135 12.07 0.91 13.89
C ALA A 135 12.95 -0.25 13.43
N ILE A 136 12.98 -0.45 12.12
CA ILE A 136 13.66 -1.57 11.46
C ILE A 136 14.58 -1.06 10.37
N GLY A 137 15.78 -1.62 10.27
CA GLY A 137 16.76 -1.20 9.29
C GLY A 137 17.74 -2.29 8.91
N ASP A 138 18.72 -1.88 8.11
CA ASP A 138 19.78 -2.76 7.64
C ASP A 138 20.63 -3.29 8.80
N PRO A 139 21.40 -4.37 8.58
CA PRO A 139 22.41 -4.82 9.51
C PRO A 139 23.41 -3.71 9.83
N VAL A 140 23.87 -3.66 11.07
CA VAL A 140 24.86 -2.69 11.54
C VAL A 140 26.26 -3.29 11.51
N ASN A 141 27.29 -2.44 11.46
CA ASN A 141 28.69 -2.89 11.39
C ASN A 141 29.13 -3.81 12.53
N SER A 142 28.45 -3.74 13.68
CA SER A 142 28.72 -4.62 14.82
C SER A 142 28.15 -6.02 14.65
N ASP A 143 27.09 -6.19 13.83
CA ASP A 143 26.47 -7.48 13.50
C ASP A 143 25.83 -7.41 12.11
N LEU A 144 26.55 -7.91 11.10
CA LEU A 144 26.05 -7.97 9.72
C LEU A 144 25.18 -9.21 9.45
N SER A 145 24.96 -10.04 10.45
CA SER A 145 24.24 -11.31 10.28
C SER A 145 22.73 -11.19 10.35
N LYS A 146 22.20 -10.05 10.81
CA LYS A 146 20.74 -9.85 10.96
C LYS A 146 20.37 -8.37 10.85
N CYS A 147 19.12 -8.10 10.50
CA CYS A 147 18.56 -6.75 10.57
C CYS A 147 18.63 -6.19 12.00
N TYR A 148 18.97 -4.93 12.11
CA TYR A 148 18.94 -4.24 13.39
C TYR A 148 17.58 -3.62 13.62
N ILE A 149 16.96 -3.96 14.75
CA ILE A 149 15.58 -3.61 15.08
C ILE A 149 15.55 -3.06 16.50
N VAL A 150 14.86 -1.94 16.68
CA VAL A 150 14.58 -1.39 18.01
C VAL A 150 13.08 -1.21 18.22
N LYS A 151 12.64 -1.38 19.45
CA LYS A 151 11.24 -1.28 19.87
C LYS A 151 11.08 -0.33 21.04
N THR A 152 9.95 0.37 21.08
CA THR A 152 9.51 1.22 22.17
C THR A 152 8.18 0.73 22.74
N ASN A 153 7.98 0.93 24.06
CA ASN A 153 6.73 0.67 24.77
C ASN A 153 6.24 1.92 25.54
N ASP A 154 6.88 3.07 25.33
CA ASP A 154 6.61 4.32 26.02
C ASP A 154 6.36 5.49 25.06
N GLY A 155 5.87 5.16 23.86
CA GLY A 155 5.56 6.17 22.84
C GLY A 155 6.79 6.78 22.18
N GLY A 156 7.91 6.06 22.14
CA GLY A 156 9.15 6.49 21.51
C GLY A 156 10.02 7.37 22.39
N GLU A 157 9.79 7.42 23.71
CA GLU A 157 10.66 8.15 24.64
C GLU A 157 11.95 7.36 24.90
N SER A 158 11.88 6.02 24.86
CA SER A 158 13.04 5.12 24.91
C SER A 158 12.90 3.97 23.92
N TRP A 159 14.04 3.42 23.47
CA TRP A 159 14.09 2.33 22.49
C TRP A 159 15.02 1.22 22.95
N ASN A 160 14.61 -0.02 22.77
CA ASN A 160 15.33 -1.23 23.15
C ASN A 160 15.59 -2.13 21.95
N VAL A 161 16.76 -2.75 21.86
CA VAL A 161 17.12 -3.65 20.77
C VAL A 161 16.31 -4.94 20.87
N VAL A 162 15.72 -5.35 19.77
CA VAL A 162 15.08 -6.67 19.60
C VAL A 162 16.16 -7.70 19.27
N ASN A 163 16.32 -8.71 20.11
CA ASN A 163 17.37 -9.73 19.96
C ASN A 163 16.92 -10.96 19.20
N ASP A 164 15.63 -11.28 19.25
CA ASP A 164 15.02 -12.46 18.60
C ASP A 164 14.69 -12.17 17.13
N VAL A 165 15.75 -12.03 16.34
CA VAL A 165 15.71 -11.79 14.89
C VAL A 165 16.49 -12.89 14.20
N PRO A 166 15.95 -13.54 13.14
CA PRO A 166 16.66 -14.57 12.39
C PRO A 166 18.01 -14.10 11.85
N ILE A 167 18.98 -15.00 11.85
CA ILE A 167 20.28 -14.75 11.22
C ILE A 167 20.12 -14.85 9.70
N LEU A 168 20.53 -13.80 9.02
CA LEU A 168 20.41 -13.65 7.58
C LEU A 168 21.73 -13.05 7.07
N ASP A 169 22.59 -13.85 6.47
CA ASP A 169 23.89 -13.39 5.98
C ASP A 169 23.74 -12.24 4.98
N GLN A 170 24.31 -11.07 5.32
CA GLN A 170 24.39 -9.88 4.47
C GLN A 170 23.01 -9.47 3.86
N SER A 171 22.00 -9.38 4.68
CA SER A 171 20.66 -8.97 4.26
C SER A 171 20.51 -7.45 4.27
N SER A 172 19.67 -6.94 3.39
CA SER A 172 19.21 -5.55 3.41
C SER A 172 17.72 -5.47 3.09
N GLY A 173 17.04 -4.45 3.62
CA GLY A 173 15.68 -4.14 3.28
C GLY A 173 15.58 -2.95 2.32
N ILE A 174 14.38 -2.50 2.05
CA ILE A 174 14.12 -1.27 1.30
C ILE A 174 13.25 -0.35 2.14
N MET A 175 13.57 0.94 2.09
CA MET A 175 12.84 1.98 2.81
C MET A 175 11.32 1.88 2.58
N ASN A 176 10.57 1.88 3.67
CA ASN A 176 9.11 1.92 3.68
C ASN A 176 8.39 0.76 2.97
N TRP A 177 9.08 -0.37 2.74
CA TRP A 177 8.49 -1.55 2.06
C TRP A 177 7.94 -2.60 3.02
N PHE A 178 7.92 -2.34 4.32
CA PHE A 178 7.23 -3.17 5.29
C PHE A 178 5.71 -2.96 5.24
N ASP A 179 4.97 -3.94 5.72
CA ASP A 179 3.52 -3.85 5.85
C ASP A 179 3.07 -4.34 7.23
N VAL A 180 1.98 -3.77 7.74
CA VAL A 180 1.43 -4.09 9.06
C VAL A 180 -0.08 -4.26 8.98
N TYR A 181 -0.58 -5.28 9.67
CA TYR A 181 -2.01 -5.49 9.89
C TYR A 181 -2.23 -6.12 11.27
N ASN A 182 -3.04 -5.48 12.13
CA ASN A 182 -3.18 -5.83 13.55
C ASN A 182 -1.81 -5.94 14.22
N ASP A 183 -1.53 -7.04 14.90
CA ASP A 183 -0.25 -7.28 15.59
C ASP A 183 0.84 -7.83 14.65
N ASN A 184 0.49 -8.10 13.39
CA ASN A 184 1.36 -8.71 12.40
C ASN A 184 2.15 -7.67 11.61
N MET A 185 3.42 -7.98 11.35
CA MET A 185 4.31 -7.18 10.53
C MET A 185 5.06 -8.06 9.54
N TRP A 186 5.17 -7.61 8.29
CA TRP A 186 5.91 -8.27 7.21
C TRP A 186 6.92 -7.30 6.63
N TYR A 187 8.17 -7.72 6.58
CA TYR A 187 9.27 -6.93 6.06
C TYR A 187 10.05 -7.74 5.01
N PRO A 188 9.94 -7.40 3.73
CA PRO A 188 10.69 -8.07 2.66
C PRO A 188 12.18 -7.79 2.79
N ILE A 189 12.97 -8.86 2.76
CA ILE A 189 14.44 -8.84 2.90
C ILE A 189 15.08 -9.42 1.66
N PHE A 190 16.10 -8.74 1.20
CA PHE A 190 16.99 -9.18 0.12
C PHE A 190 18.24 -9.77 0.72
N THR A 191 18.61 -10.97 0.30
CA THR A 191 19.86 -11.60 0.71
C THR A 191 20.90 -11.45 -0.39
N ASN A 192 22.10 -11.00 -0.05
CA ASN A 192 23.21 -10.88 -0.97
C ASN A 192 24.05 -12.18 -1.05
N ASP A 193 23.57 -13.27 -0.45
CA ASP A 193 24.25 -14.53 -0.48
C ASP A 193 24.18 -15.19 -1.88
N SER A 194 25.03 -16.18 -2.12
CA SER A 194 25.07 -16.91 -3.38
C SER A 194 23.81 -17.73 -3.68
N THR A 195 22.93 -17.91 -2.71
CA THR A 195 21.67 -18.63 -2.84
C THR A 195 20.53 -17.71 -3.28
N GLN A 196 20.68 -16.38 -3.10
CA GLN A 196 19.70 -15.33 -3.45
C GLN A 196 18.27 -15.66 -2.99
N ASN A 197 18.12 -16.23 -1.80
CA ASN A 197 16.83 -16.57 -1.25
C ASN A 197 16.23 -15.34 -0.56
N ASN A 198 15.49 -14.53 -1.30
CA ASN A 198 14.66 -13.50 -0.72
C ASN A 198 13.69 -14.13 0.26
N ILE A 199 13.45 -13.45 1.38
CA ILE A 199 12.51 -13.87 2.42
C ILE A 199 11.65 -12.69 2.86
N ILE A 200 10.60 -12.99 3.60
CA ILE A 200 9.86 -12.00 4.38
C ILE A 200 10.14 -12.25 5.86
N LEU A 201 10.70 -11.26 6.54
CA LEU A 201 10.72 -11.25 8.00
C LEU A 201 9.30 -10.98 8.50
N PHE A 202 8.80 -11.89 9.34
CA PHE A 202 7.44 -11.86 9.85
C PHE A 202 7.43 -11.87 11.38
N SER A 203 6.60 -11.00 11.96
CA SER A 203 6.27 -11.00 13.37
C SER A 203 4.76 -11.05 13.54
N ASP A 204 4.26 -11.85 14.46
CA ASP A 204 2.86 -11.96 14.87
C ASP A 204 2.57 -11.37 16.26
N ASN A 205 3.54 -10.67 16.83
CA ASN A 205 3.53 -10.19 18.20
C ASN A 205 4.13 -8.77 18.32
N ARG A 206 3.78 -7.89 17.40
CA ARG A 206 4.21 -6.49 17.35
C ARG A 206 5.73 -6.32 17.39
N GLY A 207 6.47 -7.21 16.72
CA GLY A 207 7.91 -7.11 16.63
C GLY A 207 8.69 -7.53 17.88
N GLU A 208 8.10 -8.28 18.82
CA GLU A 208 8.83 -8.87 19.95
C GLU A 208 9.80 -9.96 19.48
N SER A 209 9.39 -10.72 18.48
CA SER A 209 10.20 -11.74 17.84
C SER A 209 9.87 -11.84 16.34
N PHE A 210 10.80 -12.41 15.58
CA PHE A 210 10.66 -12.56 14.14
C PHE A 210 10.96 -13.99 13.69
N GLN A 211 10.27 -14.39 12.61
CA GLN A 211 10.53 -15.61 11.88
C GLN A 211 10.62 -15.29 10.37
N SER A 212 11.18 -16.21 9.58
CA SER A 212 11.29 -16.04 8.14
C SER A 212 10.21 -16.80 7.41
N ILE A 213 9.50 -16.12 6.50
CA ILE A 213 8.62 -16.71 5.50
C ILE A 213 9.41 -16.85 4.20
N GLN A 214 9.41 -18.05 3.63
CA GLN A 214 10.04 -18.33 2.34
C GLN A 214 9.12 -17.86 1.21
N VAL A 215 9.71 -17.18 0.22
CA VAL A 215 9.01 -16.84 -1.02
C VAL A 215 9.31 -17.85 -2.12
N PRO A 216 8.47 -17.98 -3.18
CA PRO A 216 8.74 -18.88 -4.29
C PRO A 216 10.10 -18.60 -4.94
N GLN A 217 10.77 -19.66 -5.41
CA GLN A 217 12.13 -19.61 -6.00
C GLN A 217 12.27 -18.65 -7.19
N ASP A 218 11.17 -18.35 -7.87
CA ASP A 218 11.15 -17.45 -9.02
C ASP A 218 11.32 -15.97 -8.64
N PHE A 219 11.19 -15.63 -7.34
CA PHE A 219 11.35 -14.27 -6.83
C PHE A 219 12.78 -13.99 -6.36
N LYS A 220 13.78 -14.31 -7.17
CA LYS A 220 15.22 -14.20 -6.82
C LYS A 220 15.84 -12.84 -7.10
N GLN A 221 15.08 -11.85 -7.59
CA GLN A 221 15.64 -10.58 -8.02
C GLN A 221 15.77 -9.55 -6.89
N GLN A 222 16.61 -8.52 -7.10
CA GLN A 222 16.90 -7.48 -6.11
C GLN A 222 15.70 -6.61 -5.71
N TYR A 223 14.64 -6.60 -6.51
CA TYR A 223 13.45 -5.78 -6.25
C TYR A 223 12.23 -6.67 -6.05
N PHE A 224 11.81 -6.75 -4.84
CA PHE A 224 10.69 -7.59 -4.42
C PHE A 224 9.84 -6.79 -3.43
N THR A 225 8.56 -6.63 -3.71
CA THR A 225 7.60 -5.99 -2.83
C THR A 225 6.63 -7.02 -2.27
N SER A 226 6.21 -6.82 -1.03
CA SER A 226 5.09 -7.56 -0.45
C SER A 226 4.07 -6.60 0.16
N THR A 227 2.81 -6.97 0.09
CA THR A 227 1.73 -6.26 0.77
C THR A 227 0.64 -7.23 1.21
N TRP A 228 -0.02 -6.93 2.32
CA TRP A 228 -0.93 -7.82 3.00
C TRP A 228 -2.26 -7.13 3.29
N SER A 229 -3.37 -7.77 2.91
CA SER A 229 -4.73 -7.28 3.23
C SER A 229 -5.10 -7.57 4.67
N ASP A 230 -4.72 -8.73 5.13
CA ASP A 230 -4.97 -9.26 6.46
C ASP A 230 -3.90 -10.31 6.79
N GLU A 231 -4.05 -11.03 7.90
CA GLU A 231 -3.09 -12.04 8.37
C GLU A 231 -2.89 -13.23 7.44
N ASN A 232 -3.84 -13.50 6.54
CA ASN A 232 -3.82 -14.66 5.64
C ASN A 232 -3.50 -14.27 4.19
N ASN A 233 -3.97 -13.10 3.76
CA ASN A 233 -3.96 -12.73 2.35
C ASN A 233 -2.82 -11.76 2.04
N GLY A 234 -1.82 -12.24 1.29
CA GLY A 234 -0.63 -11.50 0.88
C GLY A 234 -0.38 -11.58 -0.62
N PHE A 235 0.27 -10.55 -1.14
CA PHE A 235 0.68 -10.39 -2.53
C PHE A 235 2.17 -10.05 -2.59
N ILE A 236 2.88 -10.64 -3.55
CA ILE A 236 4.29 -10.34 -3.84
C ILE A 236 4.52 -10.08 -5.32
N SER A 237 5.50 -9.22 -5.62
CA SER A 237 5.98 -8.98 -6.98
C SER A 237 7.49 -8.72 -7.02
N ASN A 238 8.16 -9.20 -8.08
CA ASN A 238 9.61 -9.02 -8.28
C ASN A 238 9.98 -7.69 -8.98
N GLY A 239 9.02 -6.80 -9.19
CA GLY A 239 9.25 -5.54 -9.87
C GLY A 239 9.33 -5.61 -11.39
N GLU A 240 9.35 -6.78 -11.99
CA GLU A 240 9.38 -6.99 -13.45
C GLU A 240 8.07 -7.60 -13.99
N GLY A 241 7.04 -7.64 -13.12
CA GLY A 241 5.71 -8.14 -13.46
C GLY A 241 5.44 -9.57 -13.04
N LEU A 242 6.44 -10.32 -12.53
CA LEU A 242 6.18 -11.62 -11.93
C LEU A 242 5.50 -11.43 -10.58
N THR A 243 4.37 -12.09 -10.37
CA THR A 243 3.53 -11.93 -9.18
C THR A 243 3.09 -13.27 -8.62
N SER A 244 2.84 -13.32 -7.33
CA SER A 244 2.25 -14.46 -6.64
C SER A 244 1.44 -13.96 -5.44
N PHE A 245 0.52 -14.79 -4.94
CA PHE A 245 -0.28 -14.47 -3.77
C PHE A 245 -0.40 -15.67 -2.84
N THR A 246 -0.66 -15.40 -1.58
CA THR A 246 -0.97 -16.39 -0.55
C THR A 246 -2.34 -16.11 0.05
N THR A 247 -2.98 -17.15 0.59
CA THR A 247 -4.26 -17.07 1.33
C THR A 247 -4.18 -17.76 2.69
N ASN A 248 -2.96 -18.08 3.14
CA ASN A 248 -2.70 -18.76 4.41
C ASN A 248 -1.44 -18.23 5.12
N GLY A 249 -1.25 -16.92 5.05
CA GLY A 249 -0.16 -16.26 5.80
C GLY A 249 1.24 -16.50 5.24
N GLY A 250 1.37 -16.92 3.98
CA GLY A 250 2.67 -17.18 3.36
C GLY A 250 3.20 -18.59 3.58
N ILE A 251 2.39 -19.51 4.13
CA ILE A 251 2.73 -20.93 4.23
C ILE A 251 2.85 -21.53 2.82
N ASP A 252 1.85 -21.24 1.98
CA ASP A 252 1.85 -21.62 0.57
C ASP A 252 1.60 -20.40 -0.30
N TRP A 253 2.19 -20.44 -1.49
CA TRP A 253 2.05 -19.39 -2.50
C TRP A 253 1.43 -19.96 -3.78
N SER A 254 0.63 -19.16 -4.48
CA SER A 254 0.13 -19.52 -5.80
C SER A 254 1.29 -19.76 -6.78
N SER A 255 1.06 -20.53 -7.84
CA SER A 255 2.03 -20.55 -8.94
C SER A 255 2.28 -19.12 -9.43
N PRO A 256 3.55 -18.69 -9.57
CA PRO A 256 3.86 -17.37 -10.08
C PRO A 256 3.27 -17.15 -11.47
N PHE A 257 2.78 -15.95 -11.74
CA PHE A 257 2.31 -15.58 -13.07
C PHE A 257 2.94 -14.26 -13.50
N GLN A 258 3.23 -14.16 -14.79
CA GLN A 258 3.84 -12.98 -15.39
C GLN A 258 2.76 -12.01 -15.86
N ASN A 259 2.82 -10.77 -15.41
CA ASN A 259 2.08 -9.67 -16.01
C ASN A 259 2.94 -9.07 -17.13
N GLU A 260 2.46 -9.18 -18.37
CA GLU A 260 3.21 -8.72 -19.54
C GLU A 260 3.06 -7.20 -19.79
N GLU A 261 2.05 -6.58 -19.18
CA GLU A 261 1.73 -5.17 -19.41
C GLU A 261 2.38 -4.25 -18.37
N PHE A 262 2.36 -4.66 -17.09
CA PHE A 262 2.78 -3.82 -15.99
C PHE A 262 3.95 -4.40 -15.18
N GLN A 263 4.96 -3.58 -14.95
CA GLN A 263 5.99 -3.82 -13.95
C GLN A 263 5.47 -3.34 -12.60
N ILE A 264 5.46 -4.21 -11.59
CA ILE A 264 4.89 -3.92 -10.28
C ILE A 264 6.01 -3.78 -9.25
N ARG A 265 6.53 -2.57 -9.08
CA ARG A 265 7.77 -2.33 -8.31
C ARG A 265 7.55 -2.00 -6.85
N TYR A 266 6.44 -1.41 -6.50
CA TYR A 266 6.03 -1.08 -5.14
C TYR A 266 4.54 -1.26 -5.06
N ALA A 267 4.06 -2.03 -4.10
CA ALA A 267 2.64 -2.31 -3.95
C ALA A 267 2.19 -2.12 -2.49
N LYS A 268 1.01 -1.59 -2.32
CA LYS A 268 0.31 -1.47 -1.03
C LYS A 268 -1.15 -1.86 -1.21
N CYS A 269 -1.65 -2.63 -0.26
CA CYS A 269 -3.04 -3.06 -0.20
C CYS A 269 -3.87 -2.10 0.66
N ALA A 270 -5.07 -1.77 0.20
CA ALA A 270 -6.10 -1.24 1.08
C ALA A 270 -6.58 -2.38 1.98
N LYS A 271 -6.36 -2.24 3.30
CA LYS A 271 -6.58 -3.31 4.28
C LYS A 271 -8.00 -3.88 4.25
N GLN A 272 -8.13 -5.19 4.42
CA GLN A 272 -9.39 -5.94 4.38
C GLN A 272 -10.14 -5.83 3.04
N THR A 273 -9.41 -5.55 1.95
CA THR A 273 -9.97 -5.49 0.59
C THR A 273 -9.13 -6.31 -0.37
N GLN A 274 -9.56 -6.39 -1.63
CA GLN A 274 -8.78 -6.95 -2.74
C GLN A 274 -8.10 -5.85 -3.58
N ILE A 275 -8.10 -4.62 -3.08
CA ILE A 275 -7.62 -3.46 -3.82
C ILE A 275 -6.14 -3.27 -3.54
N LEU A 276 -5.36 -3.33 -4.62
CA LEU A 276 -3.94 -3.04 -4.63
C LEU A 276 -3.67 -1.74 -5.38
N TYR A 277 -2.78 -0.96 -4.84
CA TYR A 277 -2.10 0.12 -5.55
C TYR A 277 -0.66 -0.29 -5.78
N ALA A 278 -0.12 0.01 -6.95
CA ALA A 278 1.27 -0.29 -7.25
C ALA A 278 1.90 0.81 -8.13
N ARG A 279 3.24 0.81 -8.13
CA ARG A 279 4.01 1.66 -9.04
C ARG A 279 4.39 0.88 -10.29
N HIS A 280 4.03 1.43 -11.43
CA HIS A 280 4.51 1.04 -12.76
C HIS A 280 5.27 2.21 -13.37
N ASN A 281 6.56 2.05 -13.62
CA ASN A 281 7.40 3.16 -14.06
C ASN A 281 7.26 4.39 -13.13
N ASN A 282 6.67 5.47 -13.63
CA ASN A 282 6.47 6.73 -12.92
C ASN A 282 5.00 7.02 -12.58
N GLU A 283 4.11 6.05 -12.76
CA GLU A 283 2.68 6.19 -12.49
C GLU A 283 2.18 5.24 -11.40
N ILE A 284 1.00 5.53 -10.88
CA ILE A 284 0.27 4.61 -10.01
C ILE A 284 -0.70 3.81 -10.86
N ILE A 285 -0.68 2.52 -10.66
CA ILE A 285 -1.66 1.57 -11.19
C ILE A 285 -2.47 0.99 -10.04
N ARG A 286 -3.67 0.54 -10.33
CA ARG A 286 -4.58 -0.06 -9.36
C ARG A 286 -5.10 -1.40 -9.87
N SER A 287 -5.32 -2.30 -8.95
CA SER A 287 -6.07 -3.55 -9.15
C SER A 287 -7.20 -3.63 -8.15
N ASP A 288 -8.38 -4.07 -8.58
CA ASP A 288 -9.53 -4.34 -7.70
C ASP A 288 -9.75 -5.84 -7.46
N ASP A 289 -8.83 -6.69 -7.92
CA ASP A 289 -8.98 -8.13 -7.94
C ASP A 289 -7.68 -8.89 -7.62
N TRP A 290 -6.94 -8.39 -6.62
CA TRP A 290 -5.72 -9.02 -6.14
C TRP A 290 -4.61 -9.13 -7.21
N GLY A 291 -4.48 -8.16 -8.09
CA GLY A 291 -3.43 -8.13 -9.09
C GLY A 291 -3.71 -8.99 -10.33
N ALA A 292 -4.93 -9.53 -10.48
CA ALA A 292 -5.29 -10.26 -11.69
C ALA A 292 -5.46 -9.33 -12.90
N ASN A 293 -5.98 -8.12 -12.68
CA ASN A 293 -6.06 -7.06 -13.68
C ASN A 293 -5.58 -5.75 -13.07
N TRP A 294 -4.84 -4.97 -13.86
CA TRP A 294 -4.30 -3.68 -13.49
C TRP A 294 -4.75 -2.61 -14.47
N TYR A 295 -4.85 -1.38 -13.99
CA TYR A 295 -5.18 -0.22 -14.81
C TYR A 295 -4.51 1.03 -14.28
N SER A 296 -4.11 1.91 -15.20
CA SER A 296 -3.51 3.19 -14.88
C SER A 296 -4.48 4.08 -14.11
N GLN A 297 -3.95 4.85 -13.16
CA GLN A 297 -4.72 5.80 -12.35
C GLN A 297 -4.63 7.22 -12.88
N GLY A 298 -4.10 7.41 -14.10
CA GLY A 298 -4.05 8.74 -14.72
C GLY A 298 -3.23 9.76 -13.94
N THR A 299 -2.16 9.33 -13.31
CA THR A 299 -1.26 10.26 -12.65
C THR A 299 -0.65 11.22 -13.68
N PRO A 300 -0.36 12.49 -13.31
CA PRO A 300 0.18 13.47 -14.25
C PRO A 300 1.39 12.93 -15.01
N SER A 301 1.44 13.10 -16.34
CA SER A 301 2.43 12.49 -17.23
C SER A 301 3.88 12.86 -16.93
N ASN A 302 4.10 13.95 -16.20
CA ASN A 302 5.40 14.41 -15.74
C ASN A 302 5.68 14.05 -14.27
N ALA A 303 4.79 13.31 -13.62
CA ALA A 303 5.03 12.79 -12.29
C ALA A 303 6.16 11.76 -12.31
N SER A 304 6.99 11.76 -11.27
CA SER A 304 7.97 10.70 -11.02
C SER A 304 7.73 10.21 -9.61
N ILE A 305 6.79 9.25 -9.48
CA ILE A 305 6.34 8.72 -8.20
C ILE A 305 7.31 7.65 -7.73
N TRP A 306 7.67 7.70 -6.44
CA TRP A 306 8.52 6.71 -5.81
C TRP A 306 7.76 5.79 -4.88
N LEU A 307 6.88 6.37 -4.08
CA LEU A 307 6.11 5.63 -3.08
C LEU A 307 4.79 6.33 -2.77
N PHE A 308 3.95 5.65 -2.03
CA PHE A 308 2.66 6.15 -1.61
C PHE A 308 2.22 5.47 -0.31
N ASP A 309 1.32 6.13 0.42
CA ASP A 309 0.62 5.58 1.58
C ASP A 309 -0.86 5.42 1.26
N VAL A 310 -1.41 4.25 1.62
CA VAL A 310 -2.79 3.86 1.36
C VAL A 310 -3.55 3.83 2.68
N LEU A 311 -4.39 4.82 2.91
CA LEU A 311 -5.23 4.86 4.11
C LEU A 311 -6.42 3.90 4.03
N ASP A 312 -7.07 3.89 2.87
CA ASP A 312 -8.17 3.00 2.53
C ASP A 312 -8.30 2.84 1.01
N GLU A 313 -9.38 2.20 0.55
CA GLU A 313 -9.63 1.93 -0.87
C GLU A 313 -9.80 3.19 -1.75
N ASN A 314 -9.98 4.37 -1.15
CA ASN A 314 -10.23 5.62 -1.86
C ASN A 314 -9.15 6.67 -1.60
N VAL A 315 -8.49 6.64 -0.44
CA VAL A 315 -7.57 7.68 -0.01
C VAL A 315 -6.13 7.20 -0.12
N VAL A 316 -5.41 7.80 -1.05
CA VAL A 316 -3.99 7.52 -1.28
C VAL A 316 -3.23 8.84 -1.36
N TRP A 317 -2.11 8.90 -0.66
CA TRP A 317 -1.13 9.98 -0.74
C TRP A 317 0.14 9.46 -1.38
N ALA A 318 0.67 10.18 -2.38
CA ALA A 318 1.87 9.76 -3.09
C ALA A 318 2.95 10.83 -3.09
N ALA A 319 4.18 10.36 -3.12
CA ALA A 319 5.38 11.15 -3.08
C ALA A 319 6.34 10.79 -4.23
N GLY A 320 7.18 11.73 -4.61
CA GLY A 320 8.13 11.51 -5.68
C GLY A 320 9.17 12.61 -5.83
N ASN A 321 9.82 12.61 -6.98
CA ASN A 321 10.86 13.57 -7.30
C ASN A 321 10.30 15.00 -7.39
N ASN A 322 11.20 15.99 -7.23
CA ASN A 322 10.90 17.40 -7.35
C ASN A 322 9.75 17.84 -6.43
N GLN A 323 9.74 17.32 -5.20
CA GLN A 323 8.70 17.57 -4.19
C GLN A 323 7.28 17.22 -4.67
N LEU A 324 7.16 16.24 -5.54
CA LEU A 324 5.86 15.79 -6.01
C LEU A 324 5.04 15.25 -4.84
N ILE A 325 3.89 15.85 -4.62
CA ILE A 325 2.88 15.43 -3.66
C ILE A 325 1.56 15.29 -4.43
N LEU A 326 1.01 14.10 -4.44
CA LEU A 326 -0.29 13.79 -5.02
C LEU A 326 -1.20 13.21 -3.95
N LYS A 327 -2.49 13.43 -4.15
CA LYS A 327 -3.52 12.84 -3.29
C LYS A 327 -4.74 12.47 -4.13
N THR A 328 -5.37 11.36 -3.79
CA THR A 328 -6.74 11.05 -4.22
C THR A 328 -7.63 10.75 -3.00
N THR A 329 -8.91 11.06 -3.12
CA THR A 329 -9.96 10.70 -2.14
C THR A 329 -11.10 9.93 -2.80
N SER A 330 -10.88 9.51 -4.05
CA SER A 330 -11.85 8.74 -4.84
C SER A 330 -11.27 7.44 -5.40
N GLY A 331 -10.11 7.02 -4.90
CA GLY A 331 -9.40 5.85 -5.38
C GLY A 331 -8.70 6.05 -6.72
N GLY A 332 -8.50 7.30 -7.15
CA GLY A 332 -8.05 7.65 -8.49
C GLY A 332 -9.18 7.51 -9.52
N SER A 333 -8.93 7.91 -10.75
CA SER A 333 -9.82 7.66 -11.87
C SER A 333 -9.27 6.48 -12.66
N MET A 334 -10.10 5.51 -12.95
CA MET A 334 -9.79 4.63 -14.08
C MET A 334 -9.79 5.51 -15.33
N LEU A 335 -8.65 5.63 -15.99
CA LEU A 335 -8.62 6.24 -17.31
C LEU A 335 -9.47 5.39 -18.24
N SER A 336 -10.67 5.85 -18.52
CA SER A 336 -11.31 5.50 -19.77
C SER A 336 -10.60 6.31 -20.86
N ASN A 337 -9.41 5.86 -21.27
CA ASN A 337 -8.71 6.44 -22.39
C ASN A 337 -9.50 6.19 -23.67
N ILE A 338 -10.21 7.23 -24.05
CA ILE A 338 -10.88 7.25 -25.36
C ILE A 338 -9.87 7.41 -26.51
N ASN A 339 -8.60 7.83 -26.28
CA ASN A 339 -7.73 8.19 -27.42
C ASN A 339 -6.22 7.91 -27.35
N ASP A 340 -5.58 7.43 -26.26
CA ASP A 340 -4.10 7.48 -26.21
C ASP A 340 -3.37 6.26 -25.66
N SER A 341 -3.94 5.08 -25.66
CA SER A 341 -3.15 3.85 -25.44
C SER A 341 -3.59 2.75 -26.43
N PRO A 342 -2.65 2.23 -27.24
CA PRO A 342 -2.94 1.04 -28.02
C PRO A 342 -2.91 -0.15 -27.10
N GLY A 343 -4.07 -0.53 -26.54
CA GLY A 343 -4.16 -1.77 -25.76
C GLY A 343 -5.31 -1.91 -24.76
N ALA A 344 -5.91 -0.83 -24.28
CA ALA A 344 -7.09 -0.96 -23.41
C ALA A 344 -8.28 -1.45 -24.24
N ILE A 345 -8.57 -2.75 -24.18
CA ILE A 345 -9.76 -3.33 -24.78
C ILE A 345 -10.96 -2.91 -23.93
N ILE A 346 -11.60 -1.78 -24.31
CA ILE A 346 -12.93 -1.48 -23.78
C ILE A 346 -13.87 -2.58 -24.35
N PRO A 347 -14.58 -3.31 -23.50
CA PRO A 347 -15.54 -4.29 -23.99
C PRO A 347 -16.55 -3.61 -24.92
N ARG A 348 -16.82 -4.22 -26.07
CA ARG A 348 -17.80 -3.67 -27.04
C ARG A 348 -19.24 -3.99 -26.65
N GLU A 349 -19.41 -4.76 -25.57
CA GLU A 349 -20.72 -5.20 -25.07
C GLU A 349 -20.63 -5.52 -23.56
N ILE A 350 -21.76 -5.43 -22.89
CA ILE A 350 -21.88 -5.89 -21.51
C ILE A 350 -21.94 -7.41 -21.54
N THR A 351 -21.07 -8.07 -20.78
CA THR A 351 -21.07 -9.54 -20.65
C THR A 351 -21.12 -9.95 -19.19
N LEU A 352 -21.70 -11.10 -18.90
CA LEU A 352 -21.54 -11.79 -17.62
C LEU A 352 -20.89 -13.15 -17.90
N GLU A 353 -19.72 -13.39 -17.33
CA GLU A 353 -19.00 -14.66 -17.52
C GLU A 353 -19.51 -15.75 -16.58
N GLN A 354 -19.15 -17.00 -16.87
CA GLN A 354 -19.37 -18.11 -15.93
C GLN A 354 -18.47 -17.91 -14.71
N ASN A 355 -19.05 -18.02 -13.50
CA ASN A 355 -18.26 -17.94 -12.27
C ASN A 355 -17.17 -19.01 -12.24
N TYR A 356 -16.03 -18.67 -11.67
CA TYR A 356 -14.90 -19.59 -11.54
C TYR A 356 -14.28 -19.50 -10.15
N PRO A 357 -14.02 -20.65 -9.48
CA PRO A 357 -14.39 -22.02 -9.91
C PRO A 357 -15.90 -22.26 -9.93
N ASN A 358 -16.35 -23.27 -10.72
CA ASN A 358 -17.71 -23.75 -10.72
C ASN A 358 -17.70 -25.25 -11.10
N PRO A 359 -18.02 -26.21 -10.22
CA PRO A 359 -18.44 -25.98 -8.82
C PRO A 359 -17.39 -25.31 -7.96
N PHE A 360 -17.78 -24.66 -6.82
CA PHE A 360 -16.90 -23.93 -5.93
C PHE A 360 -17.11 -24.28 -4.44
N ASN A 361 -16.09 -24.00 -3.60
CA ASN A 361 -16.11 -24.27 -2.15
C ASN A 361 -15.15 -23.32 -1.41
N PRO A 362 -15.60 -22.44 -0.48
CA PRO A 362 -16.91 -21.78 -0.55
C PRO A 362 -16.86 -20.52 -1.44
N ILE A 363 -15.70 -20.18 -2.01
CA ILE A 363 -15.42 -18.93 -2.71
C ILE A 363 -15.47 -19.11 -4.22
N THR A 364 -16.12 -18.16 -4.91
CA THR A 364 -16.11 -18.07 -6.37
C THR A 364 -16.03 -16.64 -6.86
N LYS A 365 -15.49 -16.44 -8.07
CA LYS A 365 -15.38 -15.15 -8.74
C LYS A 365 -16.44 -15.03 -9.83
N ILE A 366 -17.14 -13.90 -9.87
CA ILE A 366 -18.10 -13.51 -10.90
C ILE A 366 -17.46 -12.40 -11.72
N LYS A 367 -17.14 -12.69 -12.99
CA LYS A 367 -16.57 -11.73 -13.93
C LYS A 367 -17.63 -11.18 -14.85
N PHE A 368 -17.55 -9.89 -15.17
CA PHE A 368 -18.43 -9.22 -16.13
C PHE A 368 -17.71 -8.03 -16.77
N SER A 369 -18.23 -7.57 -17.90
CA SER A 369 -17.73 -6.39 -18.59
C SER A 369 -18.83 -5.33 -18.75
N LEU A 370 -18.42 -4.06 -18.81
CA LEU A 370 -19.28 -2.93 -19.09
C LEU A 370 -18.72 -2.14 -20.27
N GLU A 371 -19.54 -1.87 -21.29
CA GLU A 371 -19.16 -1.05 -22.43
C GLU A 371 -19.07 0.45 -22.09
N GLN A 372 -19.79 0.88 -21.06
CA GLN A 372 -19.83 2.26 -20.58
C GLN A 372 -20.08 2.31 -19.08
N ALA A 373 -19.71 3.43 -18.47
CA ALA A 373 -19.95 3.64 -17.03
C ALA A 373 -21.43 3.72 -16.71
N GLY A 374 -21.90 2.92 -15.75
CA GLY A 374 -23.32 2.82 -15.40
C GLY A 374 -23.58 2.27 -14.01
N LEU A 375 -24.83 2.34 -13.59
CA LEU A 375 -25.31 1.71 -12.36
C LEU A 375 -25.44 0.20 -12.59
N VAL A 376 -24.88 -0.57 -11.66
CA VAL A 376 -24.83 -2.03 -11.72
C VAL A 376 -25.44 -2.62 -10.47
N ASN A 377 -26.23 -3.68 -10.66
CA ASN A 377 -26.66 -4.60 -9.60
C ASN A 377 -26.18 -6.00 -9.93
N ILE A 378 -25.67 -6.71 -8.92
CA ILE A 378 -25.39 -8.15 -9.02
C ILE A 378 -26.02 -8.80 -7.80
N SER A 379 -26.99 -9.66 -8.05
CA SER A 379 -27.71 -10.39 -6.99
C SER A 379 -27.60 -11.89 -7.20
N ILE A 380 -27.59 -12.62 -6.08
CA ILE A 380 -27.54 -14.08 -6.03
C ILE A 380 -28.87 -14.58 -5.51
N TYR A 381 -29.39 -15.62 -6.14
CA TYR A 381 -30.69 -16.22 -5.86
C TYR A 381 -30.56 -17.73 -5.60
N ASN A 382 -31.42 -18.25 -4.75
CA ASN A 382 -31.59 -19.69 -4.58
C ASN A 382 -32.50 -20.28 -5.70
N VAL A 383 -32.70 -21.59 -5.68
CA VAL A 383 -33.54 -22.31 -6.67
C VAL A 383 -35.03 -21.91 -6.64
N MET A 384 -35.48 -21.27 -5.57
CA MET A 384 -36.86 -20.75 -5.45
C MET A 384 -36.97 -19.29 -5.96
N GLY A 385 -35.85 -18.71 -6.48
CA GLY A 385 -35.83 -17.33 -6.95
C GLY A 385 -35.79 -16.29 -5.84
N GLN A 386 -35.54 -16.69 -4.59
CA GLN A 386 -35.38 -15.76 -3.47
C GLN A 386 -33.97 -15.18 -3.48
N GLU A 387 -33.84 -13.87 -3.30
CA GLU A 387 -32.55 -13.18 -3.21
C GLU A 387 -31.81 -13.63 -1.93
N VAL A 388 -30.60 -14.11 -2.11
CA VAL A 388 -29.71 -14.56 -1.04
C VAL A 388 -28.70 -13.49 -0.68
N LYS A 389 -28.07 -12.88 -1.69
CA LYS A 389 -27.02 -11.87 -1.50
C LYS A 389 -27.10 -10.80 -2.59
N LYS A 390 -26.88 -9.55 -2.18
CA LYS A 390 -26.52 -8.46 -3.10
C LYS A 390 -25.00 -8.29 -3.09
N VAL A 391 -24.36 -8.75 -4.15
CA VAL A 391 -22.89 -8.64 -4.31
C VAL A 391 -22.50 -7.23 -4.75
N VAL A 392 -23.32 -6.63 -5.63
CA VAL A 392 -23.24 -5.21 -6.01
C VAL A 392 -24.65 -4.61 -5.90
N ASN A 393 -24.79 -3.53 -5.13
CA ASN A 393 -26.09 -2.90 -4.91
C ASN A 393 -26.08 -1.47 -5.44
N ASN A 394 -26.70 -1.28 -6.61
CA ASN A 394 -26.89 0.02 -7.25
C ASN A 394 -25.64 0.91 -7.28
N ARG A 395 -24.48 0.29 -7.55
CA ARG A 395 -23.20 0.99 -7.55
C ARG A 395 -22.86 1.45 -8.97
N ARG A 396 -22.42 2.70 -9.11
CA ARG A 396 -21.89 3.18 -10.36
C ARG A 396 -20.50 2.59 -10.58
N LEU A 397 -20.32 1.83 -11.67
CA LEU A 397 -19.05 1.26 -12.10
C LEU A 397 -18.67 1.86 -13.46
N ASN A 398 -17.36 1.93 -13.73
CA ASN A 398 -16.82 2.45 -14.99
C ASN A 398 -16.95 1.40 -16.11
N ALA A 399 -16.72 1.83 -17.37
CA ALA A 399 -16.51 0.88 -18.48
C ALA A 399 -15.29 0.01 -18.20
N GLY A 400 -15.28 -1.24 -18.67
CA GLY A 400 -14.17 -2.17 -18.47
C GLY A 400 -14.59 -3.54 -17.94
N PHE A 401 -13.60 -4.34 -17.56
CA PHE A 401 -13.81 -5.68 -16.97
C PHE A 401 -13.86 -5.57 -15.45
N HIS A 402 -14.78 -6.32 -14.85
CA HIS A 402 -15.01 -6.31 -13.40
C HIS A 402 -15.05 -7.73 -12.85
N THR A 403 -14.53 -7.89 -11.64
CA THR A 403 -14.62 -9.14 -10.89
C THR A 403 -15.24 -8.88 -9.53
N LYS A 404 -16.16 -9.73 -9.10
CA LYS A 404 -16.71 -9.75 -7.74
C LYS A 404 -16.62 -11.13 -7.16
N VAL A 405 -16.41 -11.18 -5.84
CA VAL A 405 -16.28 -12.45 -5.12
C VAL A 405 -17.57 -12.72 -4.36
N TRP A 406 -17.95 -13.98 -4.30
CA TRP A 406 -18.97 -14.49 -3.39
C TRP A 406 -18.39 -15.62 -2.55
N ASP A 407 -18.56 -15.51 -1.25
CA ASP A 407 -18.04 -16.38 -0.20
C ASP A 407 -19.07 -17.37 0.35
N ALA A 408 -20.14 -17.64 -0.40
CA ALA A 408 -21.26 -18.47 0.02
C ALA A 408 -21.99 -17.99 1.28
N THR A 409 -22.02 -16.65 1.54
CA THR A 409 -22.81 -16.07 2.64
C THR A 409 -24.05 -15.33 2.12
N ASP A 410 -25.06 -15.22 2.95
CA ASP A 410 -26.25 -14.36 2.71
C ASP A 410 -25.99 -12.89 3.06
N ASN A 411 -27.01 -12.02 2.91
CA ASN A 411 -26.92 -10.60 3.26
C ASN A 411 -26.67 -10.33 4.76
N GLN A 412 -26.84 -11.31 5.63
CA GLN A 412 -26.55 -11.25 7.06
C GLN A 412 -25.19 -11.88 7.43
N GLY A 413 -24.41 -12.32 6.43
CA GLY A 413 -23.11 -12.97 6.66
C GLY A 413 -23.21 -14.42 7.12
N ARG A 414 -24.38 -15.07 7.02
CA ARG A 414 -24.56 -16.47 7.41
C ARG A 414 -24.29 -17.36 6.21
N GLU A 415 -23.60 -18.48 6.43
CA GLU A 415 -23.35 -19.48 5.39
C GLU A 415 -24.65 -20.03 4.79
N VAL A 416 -24.65 -20.19 3.46
CA VAL A 416 -25.78 -20.78 2.75
C VAL A 416 -25.56 -22.27 2.49
N PRO A 417 -26.62 -23.10 2.34
CA PRO A 417 -26.50 -24.53 2.07
C PRO A 417 -25.83 -24.83 0.74
N THR A 418 -25.18 -26.02 0.67
CA THR A 418 -24.73 -26.62 -0.60
C THR A 418 -25.90 -26.75 -1.59
N GLY A 419 -25.66 -26.43 -2.86
CA GLY A 419 -26.68 -26.53 -3.87
C GLY A 419 -26.48 -25.65 -5.08
N ASN A 420 -27.54 -25.54 -5.88
CA ASN A 420 -27.57 -24.69 -7.07
C ASN A 420 -28.00 -23.27 -6.68
N TYR A 421 -27.27 -22.29 -7.20
CA TYR A 421 -27.57 -20.87 -7.10
C TYR A 421 -27.58 -20.24 -8.49
N PHE A 422 -28.21 -19.07 -8.59
CA PHE A 422 -28.20 -18.26 -9.78
C PHE A 422 -27.68 -16.86 -9.42
N TYR A 423 -26.90 -16.26 -10.28
CA TYR A 423 -26.49 -14.87 -10.14
C TYR A 423 -26.88 -14.10 -11.40
N SER A 424 -27.39 -12.89 -11.19
CA SER A 424 -27.76 -12.01 -12.28
C SER A 424 -27.10 -10.65 -12.16
N ILE A 425 -26.72 -10.11 -13.33
CA ILE A 425 -26.33 -8.71 -13.49
C ILE A 425 -27.47 -7.91 -14.09
N GLU A 426 -27.62 -6.67 -13.62
CA GLU A 426 -28.45 -5.62 -14.22
C GLU A 426 -27.58 -4.39 -14.39
N ALA A 427 -27.44 -3.88 -15.61
CA ALA A 427 -26.67 -2.69 -15.95
C ALA A 427 -27.38 -1.94 -17.10
N GLY A 428 -28.06 -0.82 -16.77
CA GLY A 428 -28.97 -0.17 -17.71
C GLY A 428 -30.08 -1.11 -18.15
N ASP A 429 -30.25 -1.27 -19.46
CA ASP A 429 -31.24 -2.19 -20.06
C ASP A 429 -30.71 -3.64 -20.18
N PHE A 430 -29.44 -3.86 -19.88
CA PHE A 430 -28.83 -5.20 -19.97
C PHE A 430 -29.15 -6.01 -18.72
N ARG A 431 -29.60 -7.28 -18.96
CA ARG A 431 -29.80 -8.26 -17.91
C ARG A 431 -29.37 -9.63 -18.38
N GLN A 432 -28.57 -10.31 -17.56
CA GLN A 432 -28.13 -11.68 -17.81
C GLN A 432 -28.06 -12.47 -16.50
N THR A 433 -28.43 -13.76 -16.55
CA THR A 433 -28.39 -14.67 -15.40
C THR A 433 -27.63 -15.94 -15.75
N LYS A 434 -26.82 -16.41 -14.80
CA LYS A 434 -26.08 -17.67 -14.91
C LYS A 434 -26.28 -18.53 -13.66
N LYS A 435 -26.02 -19.83 -13.84
CA LYS A 435 -26.10 -20.85 -12.78
C LYS A 435 -24.73 -21.14 -12.22
N MET A 436 -24.65 -21.39 -10.91
CA MET A 436 -23.44 -21.86 -10.20
C MET A 436 -23.77 -22.94 -9.19
N ILE A 437 -22.77 -23.73 -8.81
CA ILE A 437 -22.91 -24.90 -7.91
C ILE A 437 -21.97 -24.74 -6.75
N LEU A 438 -22.52 -24.60 -5.53
CA LEU A 438 -21.78 -24.61 -4.29
C LEU A 438 -21.64 -26.03 -3.76
N LEU A 439 -20.41 -26.45 -3.50
CA LEU A 439 -20.06 -27.67 -2.78
C LEU A 439 -19.52 -27.31 -1.41
N LYS A 440 -19.71 -28.17 -0.43
CA LYS A 440 -19.07 -28.07 0.88
C LYS A 440 -18.19 -29.30 1.11
#